data_2bc0f963d8329e3bf5903b06f9ada8aa
#
_entry.id   2bc0f963d8329e3bf5903b06f9ada8aa
#
_cell.length_a   1.000
_cell.length_b   1.000
_cell.length_c   1.000
_cell.angle_alpha   90.00
_cell.angle_beta   90.00
_cell.angle_gamma   90.00
#
_symmetry.space_group_name_H-M   'P 1'
#
loop_
_entity.id
_entity.type
_entity.pdbx_description
1 polymer ?
#
loop_
_entity_poly.entity_id
_entity_poly.type
_entity_poly.pdbx_seq_one_letter_code
_entity_poly.pdbx_strand_id
1 'polypeptide(L)'
;MSRRYKLASLLLATSLTVGACSDDSESENAETTTEESTANETTEDTTTEEATEESSSSNKATTESSSGGGTTDESSGTTSETISPEEIKHNADEAVQTASDNFEGELKSLEFEKENDSWVYKVELENESEEYEAHISADDLSIINEETENNDDFDTDEHFNYQDAVSAEDVIQTAMDEKDGKLEGWSLDKDDGQLEYEVELKQDSNSHDVKINAENGEVLKTDD
;
A
#
# COMPACT_ATOMS: atom_id res chain seq x y z
N MET A 1 17.75 15.69 11.86
CA MET A 1 18.83 14.99 11.12
C MET A 1 18.14 14.01 10.22
N SER A 2 17.98 14.36 8.97
CA SER A 2 17.28 13.56 7.98
C SER A 2 17.99 12.21 7.81
N ARG A 3 17.38 11.12 8.28
CA ARG A 3 17.87 9.76 8.00
C ARG A 3 17.43 9.41 6.60
N ARG A 4 18.26 9.72 5.63
CA ARG A 4 18.11 9.19 4.28
C ARG A 4 18.46 7.71 4.34
N TYR A 5 17.46 6.85 4.33
CA TYR A 5 17.66 5.41 4.17
C TYR A 5 18.23 5.17 2.79
N LYS A 6 19.53 4.93 2.75
CA LYS A 6 20.19 4.47 1.53
C LYS A 6 19.96 2.96 1.46
N LEU A 7 18.93 2.55 0.76
CA LEU A 7 18.81 1.18 0.31
C LEU A 7 20.05 0.84 -0.52
N ALA A 8 20.91 0.01 0.02
CA ALA A 8 22.06 -0.53 -0.66
C ALA A 8 21.58 -1.76 -1.45
N SER A 9 21.23 -1.55 -2.72
CA SER A 9 21.04 -2.67 -3.65
C SER A 9 22.32 -3.50 -3.75
N LEU A 10 22.36 -4.60 -3.05
CA LEU A 10 23.44 -5.58 -3.13
C LEU A 10 23.13 -6.57 -4.26
N LEU A 11 23.66 -6.31 -5.43
CA LEU A 11 23.65 -7.27 -6.55
C LEU A 11 24.51 -8.48 -6.18
N LEU A 12 23.92 -9.55 -5.69
CA LEU A 12 24.58 -10.83 -5.51
C LEU A 12 24.55 -11.60 -6.82
N ALA A 13 25.68 -11.66 -7.50
CA ALA A 13 25.90 -12.55 -8.62
C ALA A 13 26.07 -13.97 -8.12
N THR A 14 25.04 -14.82 -8.27
CA THR A 14 25.14 -16.25 -7.98
C THR A 14 25.85 -16.98 -9.12
N SER A 15 27.05 -17.42 -8.88
CA SER A 15 27.79 -18.37 -9.72
C SER A 15 27.32 -19.80 -9.44
N LEU A 16 26.70 -20.41 -10.44
CA LEU A 16 26.35 -21.81 -10.49
C LEU A 16 27.63 -22.67 -10.49
N THR A 17 27.83 -23.48 -9.46
CA THR A 17 28.73 -24.63 -9.53
C THR A 17 27.93 -25.93 -9.54
N VAL A 18 27.93 -26.57 -10.70
CA VAL A 18 27.44 -27.93 -10.88
C VAL A 18 28.45 -28.89 -10.22
N GLY A 19 27.99 -29.65 -9.23
CA GLY A 19 28.73 -30.75 -8.62
C GLY A 19 27.83 -31.96 -8.52
N ALA A 20 28.01 -32.88 -9.47
CA ALA A 20 27.45 -34.23 -9.43
C ALA A 20 28.33 -35.09 -8.53
N CYS A 21 27.73 -35.87 -7.63
CA CYS A 21 28.20 -37.21 -7.27
C CYS A 21 27.14 -38.00 -6.53
N SER A 22 26.84 -39.10 -7.14
CA SER A 22 26.29 -40.41 -6.75
C SER A 22 26.66 -40.88 -5.35
N ASP A 23 25.76 -41.48 -4.60
CA ASP A 23 25.84 -42.88 -4.19
C ASP A 23 24.64 -43.29 -3.32
N ASP A 24 24.02 -44.30 -3.72
CA ASP A 24 23.36 -45.50 -3.28
C ASP A 24 23.33 -45.79 -1.76
N SER A 25 22.14 -46.02 -1.19
CA SER A 25 21.87 -47.17 -0.32
C SER A 25 20.38 -47.26 0.05
N GLU A 26 19.82 -48.37 -0.38
CA GLU A 26 18.56 -48.98 -0.04
C GLU A 26 18.39 -49.20 1.49
N SER A 27 17.18 -49.03 2.01
CA SER A 27 16.59 -50.03 2.89
C SER A 27 15.10 -49.84 3.06
N GLU A 28 14.42 -50.88 2.72
CA GLU A 28 12.99 -51.17 2.83
C GLU A 28 12.47 -51.12 4.26
N ASN A 29 11.21 -50.81 4.43
CA ASN A 29 10.13 -51.72 4.87
C ASN A 29 8.87 -50.90 5.27
N ALA A 30 7.76 -51.07 4.54
CA ALA A 30 6.54 -51.80 4.91
C ALA A 30 5.92 -51.34 6.23
N GLU A 31 4.68 -51.17 6.37
CA GLU A 31 3.37 -51.59 5.84
C GLU A 31 2.26 -50.79 6.54
N THR A 32 1.23 -50.46 5.79
CA THR A 32 -0.18 -50.75 5.99
C THR A 32 -0.89 -50.29 7.30
N THR A 33 -1.92 -49.46 7.19
CA THR A 33 -3.30 -49.87 7.47
C THR A 33 -4.30 -48.80 7.01
N THR A 34 -5.12 -49.19 6.10
CA THR A 34 -6.46 -48.75 5.68
C THR A 34 -7.44 -48.73 6.89
N GLU A 35 -8.41 -47.82 6.84
CA GLU A 35 -9.85 -47.98 7.02
C GLU A 35 -10.47 -46.58 7.11
N GLU A 36 -11.15 -46.10 6.12
CA GLU A 36 -12.53 -46.32 5.66
C GLU A 36 -13.63 -45.84 6.61
N SER A 37 -14.57 -45.17 5.97
CA SER A 37 -15.99 -45.00 6.33
C SER A 37 -16.36 -43.71 7.04
N THR A 38 -17.33 -42.90 6.68
CA THR A 38 -18.55 -43.13 5.90
C THR A 38 -19.20 -41.80 5.62
N ALA A 39 -19.84 -41.71 4.52
CA ALA A 39 -20.78 -40.69 4.08
C ALA A 39 -21.95 -40.49 5.06
N ASN A 40 -22.48 -39.31 5.09
CA ASN A 40 -23.94 -39.19 5.10
C ASN A 40 -24.36 -37.88 4.40
N GLU A 41 -25.11 -38.12 3.39
CA GLU A 41 -26.02 -37.30 2.64
C GLU A 41 -27.10 -36.69 3.54
N THR A 42 -27.68 -35.66 3.02
CA THR A 42 -29.12 -35.52 2.73
C THR A 42 -29.65 -34.17 3.14
N THR A 43 -29.98 -33.43 2.13
CA THR A 43 -31.21 -32.98 1.47
C THR A 43 -31.82 -31.70 2.01
N GLU A 44 -32.01 -30.87 1.00
CA GLU A 44 -33.24 -30.24 0.49
C GLU A 44 -33.92 -29.25 1.44
N ASP A 45 -34.52 -28.24 1.07
CA ASP A 45 -35.20 -27.79 -0.15
C ASP A 45 -35.82 -26.43 0.15
N THR A 46 -36.14 -25.71 -0.93
CA THR A 46 -37.35 -24.89 -1.13
C THR A 46 -37.20 -23.39 -0.93
N THR A 47 -36.98 -22.70 -2.03
CA THR A 47 -37.96 -22.06 -2.93
C THR A 47 -38.82 -20.96 -2.29
N THR A 48 -38.80 -19.82 -2.91
CA THR A 48 -39.86 -19.15 -3.67
C THR A 48 -39.91 -17.66 -3.41
N GLU A 49 -39.61 -16.96 -4.49
CA GLU A 49 -40.44 -15.96 -5.20
C GLU A 49 -40.89 -14.75 -4.38
N GLU A 50 -40.97 -13.70 -4.92
CA GLU A 50 -41.32 -12.90 -6.08
C GLU A 50 -41.50 -11.45 -5.59
N ALA A 51 -41.14 -10.49 -6.23
CA ALA A 51 -41.55 -9.77 -7.43
C ALA A 51 -41.69 -8.27 -7.13
N THR A 52 -41.14 -7.49 -8.07
CA THR A 52 -41.82 -6.37 -8.75
C THR A 52 -42.27 -5.19 -7.89
N GLU A 53 -41.94 -3.97 -8.19
CA GLU A 53 -42.30 -3.09 -9.31
C GLU A 53 -41.53 -1.77 -9.21
N GLU A 54 -41.01 -1.35 -10.32
CA GLU A 54 -41.11 -0.10 -11.03
C GLU A 54 -41.72 1.12 -10.32
N SER A 55 -40.98 2.22 -10.34
CA SER A 55 -41.59 3.46 -10.81
C SER A 55 -40.57 4.48 -11.30
N SER A 56 -40.62 4.63 -12.57
CA SER A 56 -40.19 5.75 -13.39
C SER A 56 -40.71 7.10 -12.89
N SER A 57 -39.92 8.14 -12.87
CA SER A 57 -40.36 9.43 -13.38
C SER A 57 -39.24 10.41 -13.66
N SER A 58 -39.00 10.59 -14.90
CA SER A 58 -38.56 11.74 -15.67
C SER A 58 -39.03 13.11 -15.18
N ASN A 59 -38.13 14.11 -15.20
CA ASN A 59 -38.31 15.44 -15.79
C ASN A 59 -37.00 16.22 -15.73
N LYS A 60 -36.38 16.43 -16.85
CA LYS A 60 -36.46 17.48 -17.88
C LYS A 60 -36.00 18.87 -17.43
N ALA A 61 -34.80 19.16 -17.92
CA ALA A 61 -34.22 20.37 -18.49
C ALA A 61 -34.71 21.76 -18.02
N THR A 62 -33.78 22.64 -17.76
CA THR A 62 -33.67 23.89 -18.53
C THR A 62 -32.29 24.53 -18.32
N THR A 63 -31.62 24.73 -19.38
CA THR A 63 -30.57 25.61 -19.84
C THR A 63 -30.60 27.00 -19.22
N GLU A 64 -29.42 27.55 -18.88
CA GLU A 64 -28.90 28.85 -19.39
C GLU A 64 -27.46 29.04 -18.85
N SER A 65 -26.55 28.96 -19.64
CA SER A 65 -25.50 29.82 -20.18
C SER A 65 -25.11 31.06 -19.38
N SER A 66 -23.85 31.08 -18.91
CA SER A 66 -23.03 32.32 -18.94
C SER A 66 -21.54 31.92 -18.87
N SER A 67 -20.94 31.97 -19.94
CA SER A 67 -19.69 32.57 -20.41
C SER A 67 -18.77 33.15 -19.36
N GLY A 68 -17.50 32.70 -19.36
CA GLY A 68 -16.42 33.59 -19.02
C GLY A 68 -15.18 32.94 -18.46
N GLY A 69 -14.18 32.78 -19.30
CA GLY A 69 -12.79 32.80 -18.86
C GLY A 69 -12.11 31.44 -18.92
N GLY A 70 -11.79 30.99 -20.11
CA GLY A 70 -10.77 29.98 -20.29
C GLY A 70 -9.42 30.53 -19.85
N THR A 71 -8.88 29.93 -18.84
CA THR A 71 -7.42 29.82 -18.72
C THR A 71 -7.11 28.40 -19.16
N THR A 72 -6.73 28.28 -20.40
CA THR A 72 -5.95 27.16 -20.88
C THR A 72 -4.63 27.22 -20.14
N ASP A 73 -4.52 26.53 -19.03
CA ASP A 73 -3.23 26.13 -18.53
C ASP A 73 -2.75 25.06 -19.52
N GLU A 74 -1.81 25.49 -20.37
CA GLU A 74 -1.05 24.57 -21.19
C GLU A 74 -0.31 23.65 -20.21
N SER A 75 -0.76 22.40 -20.11
CA SER A 75 0.02 21.30 -19.54
C SER A 75 1.32 21.19 -20.33
N SER A 76 2.27 22.03 -19.99
CA SER A 76 3.67 21.81 -20.25
C SER A 76 4.05 20.63 -19.37
N GLY A 77 4.37 19.50 -19.97
CA GLY A 77 4.82 18.30 -19.29
C GLY A 77 6.17 18.52 -18.59
N THR A 78 6.14 19.26 -17.52
CA THR A 78 7.10 19.21 -16.44
C THR A 78 6.51 18.22 -15.44
N THR A 79 7.09 17.04 -15.36
CA THR A 79 6.78 16.07 -14.31
C THR A 79 6.93 16.76 -12.97
N SER A 80 5.80 17.14 -12.37
CA SER A 80 5.80 17.81 -11.06
C SER A 80 6.30 16.83 -10.01
N GLU A 81 7.27 17.23 -9.21
CA GLU A 81 7.71 16.45 -8.03
C GLU A 81 6.66 16.46 -6.90
N THR A 82 5.56 17.17 -7.09
CA THR A 82 4.49 17.33 -6.10
C THR A 82 3.14 16.98 -6.71
N ILE A 83 2.21 16.56 -5.87
CA ILE A 83 0.82 16.23 -6.23
C ILE A 83 -0.16 17.02 -5.35
N SER A 84 -1.35 17.29 -5.87
CA SER A 84 -2.46 17.77 -5.03
C SER A 84 -3.20 16.56 -4.44
N PRO A 85 -3.63 16.61 -3.18
CA PRO A 85 -4.36 15.49 -2.56
C PRO A 85 -5.57 15.02 -3.38
N GLU A 86 -6.27 15.95 -4.05
CA GLU A 86 -7.44 15.64 -4.89
C GLU A 86 -7.10 14.92 -6.19
N GLU A 87 -5.81 14.83 -6.56
CA GLU A 87 -5.33 14.11 -7.74
C GLU A 87 -4.99 12.64 -7.42
N ILE A 88 -4.93 12.27 -6.14
CA ILE A 88 -4.71 10.89 -5.69
C ILE A 88 -6.01 10.11 -5.93
N LYS A 89 -5.97 9.11 -6.82
CA LYS A 89 -7.17 8.40 -7.28
C LYS A 89 -7.58 7.26 -6.35
N HIS A 90 -6.60 6.61 -5.77
CA HIS A 90 -6.79 5.49 -4.85
C HIS A 90 -6.10 5.79 -3.53
N ASN A 91 -6.74 5.39 -2.44
CA ASN A 91 -6.23 5.67 -1.11
C ASN A 91 -5.27 4.57 -0.60
N ALA A 92 -4.63 4.86 0.51
CA ALA A 92 -3.65 3.99 1.14
C ALA A 92 -4.24 2.63 1.60
N ASP A 93 -5.49 2.62 2.08
CA ASP A 93 -6.17 1.38 2.49
C ASP A 93 -6.35 0.40 1.32
N GLU A 94 -6.71 0.93 0.13
CA GLU A 94 -6.84 0.13 -1.09
C GLU A 94 -5.49 -0.46 -1.53
N ALA A 95 -4.39 0.29 -1.35
CA ALA A 95 -3.05 -0.20 -1.66
C ALA A 95 -2.60 -1.30 -0.68
N VAL A 96 -2.82 -1.12 0.63
CA VAL A 96 -2.54 -2.15 1.65
C VAL A 96 -3.36 -3.42 1.38
N GLN A 97 -4.64 -3.27 1.01
CA GLN A 97 -5.47 -4.41 0.63
C GLN A 97 -4.90 -5.13 -0.61
N THR A 98 -4.45 -4.38 -1.62
CA THR A 98 -3.84 -4.96 -2.82
C THR A 98 -2.59 -5.77 -2.50
N ALA A 99 -1.71 -5.26 -1.64
CA ALA A 99 -0.53 -6.00 -1.18
C ALA A 99 -0.92 -7.25 -0.39
N SER A 100 -1.87 -7.13 0.55
CA SER A 100 -2.33 -8.23 1.41
C SER A 100 -3.05 -9.34 0.63
N ASP A 101 -3.64 -9.03 -0.52
CA ASP A 101 -4.23 -10.03 -1.41
C ASP A 101 -3.16 -10.89 -2.12
N ASN A 102 -1.90 -10.43 -2.15
CA ASN A 102 -0.78 -11.10 -2.80
C ASN A 102 0.20 -11.76 -1.82
N PHE A 103 0.25 -11.29 -0.57
CA PHE A 103 1.16 -11.81 0.44
C PHE A 103 0.51 -11.85 1.83
N GLU A 104 0.65 -12.98 2.54
CA GLU A 104 0.18 -13.14 3.92
C GLU A 104 1.27 -12.65 4.89
N GLY A 105 1.11 -11.42 5.38
CA GLY A 105 2.02 -10.77 6.32
C GLY A 105 1.35 -9.66 7.11
N GLU A 106 2.06 -9.11 8.09
CA GLU A 106 1.67 -7.94 8.86
C GLU A 106 2.33 -6.70 8.27
N LEU A 107 1.64 -5.56 8.31
CA LEU A 107 2.13 -4.30 7.75
C LEU A 107 3.25 -3.74 8.64
N LYS A 108 4.41 -3.47 8.02
CA LYS A 108 5.58 -2.88 8.65
C LYS A 108 5.78 -1.43 8.25
N SER A 109 5.66 -1.12 6.96
CA SER A 109 5.75 0.24 6.47
C SER A 109 4.83 0.51 5.28
N LEU A 110 4.46 1.76 5.11
CA LEU A 110 3.66 2.24 4.00
C LEU A 110 4.18 3.62 3.58
N GLU A 111 4.55 3.77 2.32
CA GLU A 111 5.04 5.03 1.79
C GLU A 111 4.23 5.43 0.55
N PHE A 112 4.09 6.73 0.34
CA PHE A 112 3.54 7.31 -0.88
C PHE A 112 4.55 8.26 -1.48
N GLU A 113 5.07 7.92 -2.62
CA GLU A 113 6.14 8.68 -3.25
C GLU A 113 6.04 8.70 -4.78
N LYS A 114 6.86 9.51 -5.40
CA LYS A 114 6.97 9.55 -6.85
C LYS A 114 8.15 8.71 -7.33
N GLU A 115 7.86 7.67 -8.11
CA GLU A 115 8.85 6.85 -8.79
C GLU A 115 8.70 6.90 -10.30
N ASN A 116 9.79 7.13 -11.04
CA ASN A 116 9.82 7.08 -12.50
C ASN A 116 8.64 7.82 -13.17
N ASP A 117 8.31 9.01 -12.65
CA ASP A 117 7.21 9.87 -13.11
C ASP A 117 5.78 9.38 -12.76
N SER A 118 5.65 8.31 -12.00
CA SER A 118 4.37 7.78 -11.47
C SER A 118 4.30 7.94 -9.96
N TRP A 119 3.11 8.15 -9.45
CA TRP A 119 2.84 8.11 -8.01
C TRP A 119 2.55 6.68 -7.59
N VAL A 120 3.24 6.22 -6.55
CA VAL A 120 3.18 4.84 -6.08
C VAL A 120 3.01 4.78 -4.57
N TYR A 121 2.34 3.73 -4.12
CA TYR A 121 2.40 3.25 -2.76
C TYR A 121 3.45 2.14 -2.67
N LYS A 122 4.39 2.26 -1.75
CA LYS A 122 5.27 1.17 -1.35
C LYS A 122 4.69 0.56 -0.09
N VAL A 123 4.35 -0.70 -0.15
CA VAL A 123 3.78 -1.45 0.96
C VAL A 123 4.74 -2.57 1.35
N GLU A 124 5.22 -2.55 2.57
CA GLU A 124 6.07 -3.59 3.12
C GLU A 124 5.27 -4.45 4.11
N LEU A 125 5.17 -5.73 3.81
CA LEU A 125 4.53 -6.74 4.64
C LEU A 125 5.56 -7.77 5.08
N GLU A 126 5.50 -8.20 6.33
CA GLU A 126 6.39 -9.23 6.86
C GLU A 126 5.65 -10.37 7.52
N ASN A 127 6.26 -11.54 7.49
CA ASN A 127 5.95 -12.67 8.35
C ASN A 127 7.24 -13.27 8.93
N GLU A 128 7.12 -14.31 9.76
CA GLU A 128 8.29 -14.95 10.43
C GLU A 128 9.39 -15.45 9.49
N SER A 129 9.14 -15.53 8.19
CA SER A 129 10.04 -16.16 7.22
C SER A 129 10.46 -15.24 6.09
N GLU A 130 9.59 -14.31 5.70
CA GLU A 130 9.74 -13.53 4.47
C GLU A 130 9.28 -12.08 4.71
N GLU A 131 9.95 -11.19 4.01
CA GLU A 131 9.60 -9.78 3.84
C GLU A 131 9.17 -9.57 2.39
N TYR A 132 8.07 -8.88 2.18
CA TYR A 132 7.48 -8.56 0.88
C TYR A 132 7.33 -7.07 0.71
N GLU A 133 7.91 -6.51 -0.34
CA GLU A 133 7.73 -5.13 -0.75
C GLU A 133 6.97 -5.09 -2.07
N ALA A 134 5.90 -4.31 -2.12
CA ALA A 134 5.13 -4.07 -3.34
C ALA A 134 5.07 -2.58 -3.66
N HIS A 135 5.37 -2.24 -4.93
CA HIS A 135 5.16 -0.91 -5.49
C HIS A 135 3.86 -0.91 -6.27
N ILE A 136 2.88 -0.16 -5.80
CA ILE A 136 1.50 -0.18 -6.30
C ILE A 136 1.16 1.19 -6.88
N SER A 137 0.70 1.21 -8.12
CA SER A 137 0.27 2.43 -8.81
C SER A 137 -0.87 3.11 -8.07
N ALA A 138 -0.71 4.37 -7.70
CA ALA A 138 -1.79 5.18 -7.13
C ALA A 138 -2.88 5.55 -8.15
N ASP A 139 -2.64 5.28 -9.44
CA ASP A 139 -3.58 5.57 -10.51
C ASP A 139 -4.62 4.49 -10.74
N ASP A 140 -4.25 3.20 -10.57
CA ASP A 140 -5.09 2.06 -10.94
C ASP A 140 -4.88 0.80 -10.06
N LEU A 141 -4.12 0.91 -8.96
CA LEU A 141 -3.78 -0.17 -8.03
C LEU A 141 -3.06 -1.37 -8.68
N SER A 142 -2.46 -1.19 -9.85
CA SER A 142 -1.62 -2.24 -10.42
C SER A 142 -0.30 -2.36 -9.68
N ILE A 143 0.15 -3.58 -9.40
CA ILE A 143 1.48 -3.82 -8.87
C ILE A 143 2.50 -3.58 -9.99
N ILE A 144 3.35 -2.57 -9.83
CA ILE A 144 4.38 -2.16 -10.78
C ILE A 144 5.65 -2.99 -10.59
N ASN A 145 5.99 -3.23 -9.34
CA ASN A 145 7.13 -4.03 -8.91
C ASN A 145 6.80 -4.76 -7.62
N GLU A 146 7.38 -5.93 -7.42
CA GLU A 146 7.32 -6.67 -6.17
C GLU A 146 8.63 -7.41 -5.92
N GLU A 147 9.01 -7.51 -4.67
CA GLU A 147 10.19 -8.24 -4.22
C GLU A 147 9.85 -9.04 -2.95
N THR A 148 10.42 -10.23 -2.83
CA THR A 148 10.30 -11.04 -1.62
C THR A 148 11.68 -11.47 -1.20
N GLU A 149 12.03 -11.21 0.05
CA GLU A 149 13.31 -11.60 0.65
C GLU A 149 13.10 -12.49 1.88
N ASN A 150 14.15 -13.18 2.33
CA ASN A 150 14.07 -13.90 3.61
C ASN A 150 14.13 -12.90 4.75
N ASN A 151 13.24 -13.05 5.69
CA ASN A 151 13.26 -12.25 6.91
C ASN A 151 14.10 -12.98 7.98
N ASP A 152 15.24 -12.41 8.31
CA ASP A 152 16.16 -12.93 9.33
C ASP A 152 15.99 -12.21 10.68
N ASP A 153 15.28 -11.08 10.71
CA ASP A 153 15.17 -10.17 11.86
C ASP A 153 13.70 -9.78 12.15
N PHE A 154 12.77 -10.75 12.06
CA PHE A 154 11.35 -10.50 12.31
C PHE A 154 11.08 -9.96 13.72
N ASP A 155 10.50 -8.77 13.81
CA ASP A 155 10.15 -8.11 15.06
C ASP A 155 8.69 -7.66 15.07
N THR A 156 7.86 -8.32 15.88
CA THR A 156 6.43 -8.00 15.99
C THR A 156 6.15 -6.61 16.55
N ASP A 157 7.13 -5.99 17.22
CA ASP A 157 6.96 -4.64 17.78
C ASP A 157 7.00 -3.56 16.68
N GLU A 158 7.49 -3.88 15.48
CA GLU A 158 7.52 -2.97 14.33
C GLU A 158 6.21 -3.01 13.51
N HIS A 159 5.37 -4.03 13.65
CA HIS A 159 4.15 -4.19 12.88
C HIS A 159 2.97 -3.40 13.44
N PHE A 160 2.06 -3.02 12.55
CA PHE A 160 0.85 -2.31 12.91
C PHE A 160 -0.33 -2.65 11.97
N ASN A 161 -1.53 -2.27 12.37
CA ASN A 161 -2.71 -2.35 11.53
C ASN A 161 -3.03 -0.95 11.01
N TYR A 162 -3.12 -0.78 9.68
CA TYR A 162 -3.45 0.51 9.08
C TYR A 162 -4.78 1.09 9.59
N GLN A 163 -5.73 0.24 9.97
CA GLN A 163 -7.02 0.68 10.54
C GLN A 163 -6.91 1.34 11.93
N ASP A 164 -5.78 1.19 12.61
CA ASP A 164 -5.52 1.84 13.89
C ASP A 164 -4.94 3.25 13.71
N ALA A 165 -4.56 3.61 12.48
CA ALA A 165 -4.06 4.93 12.13
C ALA A 165 -5.17 5.87 11.66
N VAL A 166 -4.98 7.17 11.88
CA VAL A 166 -5.75 8.23 11.21
C VAL A 166 -5.50 8.13 9.70
N SER A 167 -6.50 8.45 8.90
CA SER A 167 -6.35 8.35 7.43
C SER A 167 -5.23 9.25 6.90
N ALA A 168 -4.53 8.79 5.86
CA ALA A 168 -3.49 9.59 5.22
C ALA A 168 -4.03 10.94 4.71
N GLU A 169 -5.29 11.00 4.24
CA GLU A 169 -5.94 12.22 3.78
C GLU A 169 -6.06 13.26 4.89
N ASP A 170 -6.49 12.85 6.09
CA ASP A 170 -6.60 13.75 7.25
C ASP A 170 -5.22 14.22 7.72
N VAL A 171 -4.24 13.34 7.66
CA VAL A 171 -2.85 13.64 8.04
C VAL A 171 -2.21 14.63 7.06
N ILE A 172 -2.38 14.43 5.76
CA ILE A 172 -1.91 15.36 4.72
C ILE A 172 -2.55 16.74 4.92
N GLN A 173 -3.86 16.79 5.20
CA GLN A 173 -4.54 18.06 5.48
C GLN A 173 -3.98 18.73 6.74
N THR A 174 -3.73 17.95 7.81
CA THR A 174 -3.10 18.47 9.03
C THR A 174 -1.72 19.05 8.77
N ALA A 175 -0.89 18.36 7.98
CA ALA A 175 0.44 18.85 7.61
C ALA A 175 0.37 20.14 6.77
N MET A 176 -0.57 20.24 5.82
CA MET A 176 -0.76 21.42 4.98
C MET A 176 -1.35 22.60 5.75
N ASP A 177 -2.08 22.36 6.82
CA ASP A 177 -2.57 23.41 7.73
C ASP A 177 -1.44 23.94 8.64
N GLU A 178 -0.45 23.11 8.96
CA GLU A 178 0.71 23.48 9.78
C GLU A 178 1.80 24.19 8.98
N LYS A 179 2.04 23.76 7.73
CA LYS A 179 3.07 24.31 6.83
C LYS A 179 2.52 24.53 5.43
N ASP A 180 2.78 25.70 4.87
CA ASP A 180 2.49 25.96 3.46
C ASP A 180 3.38 25.11 2.56
N GLY A 181 2.78 24.37 1.61
CA GLY A 181 3.50 23.54 0.67
C GLY A 181 2.58 22.72 -0.21
N LYS A 182 3.17 21.97 -1.13
CA LYS A 182 2.50 20.95 -1.92
C LYS A 182 3.03 19.59 -1.50
N LEU A 183 2.21 18.58 -1.51
CA LEU A 183 2.58 17.22 -1.14
C LEU A 183 3.70 16.70 -2.07
N GLU A 184 4.83 16.29 -1.49
CA GLU A 184 5.95 15.64 -2.15
C GLU A 184 5.93 14.12 -1.89
N GLY A 185 5.41 13.69 -0.73
CA GLY A 185 5.26 12.31 -0.32
C GLY A 185 4.89 12.21 1.15
N TRP A 186 4.73 10.98 1.62
CA TRP A 186 4.58 10.68 3.03
C TRP A 186 4.97 9.23 3.34
N SER A 187 5.35 8.95 4.58
CA SER A 187 5.55 7.61 5.10
C SER A 187 4.75 7.37 6.38
N LEU A 188 4.48 6.11 6.67
CA LEU A 188 3.88 5.62 7.91
C LEU A 188 4.66 4.40 8.37
N ASP A 189 5.29 4.52 9.51
CA ASP A 189 6.06 3.46 10.15
C ASP A 189 6.10 3.66 11.67
N LYS A 190 6.71 2.72 12.39
CA LYS A 190 6.98 2.88 13.83
C LYS A 190 8.37 3.43 14.06
N ASP A 191 8.48 4.57 14.75
CA ASP A 191 9.72 5.14 15.26
C ASP A 191 9.73 5.06 16.81
N ASP A 192 10.72 4.36 17.38
CA ASP A 192 10.82 4.12 18.84
C ASP A 192 9.52 3.52 19.47
N GLY A 193 8.77 2.72 18.69
CA GLY A 193 7.53 2.04 19.10
C GLY A 193 6.28 2.91 19.02
N GLN A 194 6.37 4.12 18.51
CA GLN A 194 5.26 5.01 18.23
C GLN A 194 4.94 4.99 16.73
N LEU A 195 3.68 4.81 16.36
CA LEU A 195 3.25 4.88 14.98
C LEU A 195 3.17 6.35 14.55
N GLU A 196 3.94 6.71 13.51
CA GLU A 196 4.11 8.09 13.06
C GLU A 196 3.96 8.20 11.55
N TYR A 197 3.29 9.27 11.11
CA TYR A 197 3.42 9.75 9.75
C TYR A 197 4.55 10.78 9.66
N GLU A 198 5.32 10.72 8.58
CA GLU A 198 6.19 11.81 8.14
C GLU A 198 5.67 12.31 6.79
N VAL A 199 5.18 13.55 6.75
CA VAL A 199 4.64 14.16 5.53
C VAL A 199 5.63 15.15 4.98
N GLU A 200 6.07 14.96 3.73
CA GLU A 200 6.98 15.83 3.02
C GLU A 200 6.20 16.85 2.18
N LEU A 201 6.42 18.13 2.49
CA LEU A 201 5.81 19.27 1.78
C LEU A 201 6.86 20.09 1.07
N LYS A 202 6.64 20.39 -0.19
CA LYS A 202 7.51 21.27 -0.99
C LYS A 202 6.98 22.67 -1.10
N GLN A 203 7.77 23.62 -0.63
CA GLN A 203 7.53 25.04 -0.82
C GLN A 203 8.70 25.66 -1.60
N ASP A 204 8.44 26.10 -2.83
CA ASP A 204 9.45 26.62 -3.77
C ASP A 204 10.58 25.61 -4.04
N SER A 205 11.76 25.83 -3.43
CA SER A 205 12.93 24.96 -3.57
C SER A 205 13.29 24.19 -2.29
N ASN A 206 12.46 24.32 -1.26
CA ASN A 206 12.71 23.70 0.03
C ASN A 206 11.65 22.63 0.30
N SER A 207 12.06 21.52 0.88
CA SER A 207 11.17 20.51 1.44
C SER A 207 11.14 20.67 2.95
N HIS A 208 9.97 20.45 3.54
CA HIS A 208 9.69 20.51 4.96
C HIS A 208 9.03 19.22 5.38
N ASP A 209 9.47 18.67 6.50
CA ASP A 209 8.90 17.45 7.05
C ASP A 209 7.98 17.80 8.23
N VAL A 210 6.79 17.21 8.24
CA VAL A 210 5.83 17.31 9.35
C VAL A 210 5.60 15.91 9.89
N LYS A 211 6.06 15.67 11.13
CA LYS A 211 5.79 14.40 11.84
C LYS A 211 4.50 14.50 12.62
N ILE A 212 3.65 13.50 12.46
CA ILE A 212 2.32 13.43 13.03
C ILE A 212 2.11 12.08 13.68
N ASN A 213 1.61 12.07 14.92
CA ASN A 213 1.21 10.85 15.60
C ASN A 213 0.06 10.18 14.82
N ALA A 214 0.27 8.97 14.35
CA ALA A 214 -0.70 8.28 13.51
C ALA A 214 -1.95 7.82 14.26
N GLU A 215 -1.91 7.67 15.58
CA GLU A 215 -3.06 7.21 16.35
C GLU A 215 -4.09 8.33 16.59
N ASN A 216 -3.66 9.60 16.62
CA ASN A 216 -4.54 10.71 17.03
C ASN A 216 -4.44 11.96 16.15
N GLY A 217 -3.55 12.00 15.16
CA GLY A 217 -3.37 13.13 14.26
C GLY A 217 -2.68 14.35 14.88
N GLU A 218 -2.03 14.21 16.05
CA GLU A 218 -1.33 15.32 16.71
C GLU A 218 0.03 15.58 16.04
N VAL A 219 0.32 16.84 15.70
CA VAL A 219 1.64 17.22 15.16
C VAL A 219 2.71 17.08 16.25
N LEU A 220 3.69 16.25 15.98
CA LEU A 220 4.80 15.96 16.89
C LEU A 220 5.98 16.90 16.66
N LYS A 221 6.29 17.15 15.37
CA LYS A 221 7.48 17.92 14.99
C LYS A 221 7.31 18.48 13.59
N THR A 222 7.91 19.65 13.37
CA THR A 222 8.12 20.23 12.04
C THR A 222 9.59 20.53 11.85
N ASP A 223 10.16 20.07 10.74
CA ASP A 223 11.54 20.35 10.34
C ASP A 223 11.55 21.30 9.13
N ASP A 224 12.54 22.24 9.10
CA ASP A 224 12.72 23.22 8.03
C ASP A 224 13.97 22.89 7.20
#